data_6c9c20684ad20ef19a34b47758825085
#
_entry.id   6c9c20684ad20ef19a34b47758825085
#
_cell.length_a   1.000
_cell.length_b   1.000
_cell.length_c   1.000
_cell.angle_alpha   90.00
_cell.angle_beta   90.00
_cell.angle_gamma   90.00
#
_symmetry.space_group_name_H-M   'P 1'
#
loop_
_entity.id
_entity.type
_entity.pdbx_description
1 polymer ?
#
loop_
_entity_poly.entity_id
_entity_poly.type
_entity_poly.pdbx_seq_one_letter_code
_entity_poly.pdbx_strand_id
1 'polypeptide(L)'
;LPSQFLENWCWEEDALNFISGHYETGEPLPADLLERMLAARDYQSAMQMVRQLEFSLFDFLLHSEKGSTVDVQGVLDSVRDEVAVSVPPSFNRFQNGFGHIFAGGYAAGYYSYKWAEVLSADAYSKFEEDGIFNRETGKAFLSNILEMGGSKPPMELFVAFRGREPKVDALLRHSGIKG
;
A
#
# COMPACT_ATOMS: atom_id res chain seq x y z
N LEU A 1 -2.59 8.53 -0.58
CA LEU A 1 -1.32 8.76 0.09
C LEU A 1 -1.49 8.93 1.61
N PRO A 2 -2.24 9.89 2.17
CA PRO A 2 -2.27 10.09 3.62
C PRO A 2 -2.75 8.88 4.42
N SER A 3 -3.68 8.09 3.91
CA SER A 3 -4.31 6.96 4.60
C SER A 3 -3.36 5.82 4.98
N GLN A 4 -2.24 5.66 4.29
CA GLN A 4 -1.24 4.61 4.52
C GLN A 4 0.11 5.17 4.95
N PHE A 5 0.26 6.50 4.93
CA PHE A 5 1.54 7.15 5.13
C PHE A 5 2.08 7.00 6.56
N LEU A 6 1.23 7.22 7.56
CA LEU A 6 1.65 7.15 8.96
C LEU A 6 1.98 5.73 9.43
N GLU A 7 1.52 4.71 8.69
CA GLU A 7 1.84 3.30 9.00
C GLU A 7 3.35 3.01 8.92
N ASN A 8 4.09 3.77 8.10
CA ASN A 8 5.54 3.58 7.98
C ASN A 8 6.27 3.75 9.33
N TRP A 9 5.84 4.68 10.19
CA TRP A 9 6.44 4.85 11.53
C TRP A 9 6.18 3.67 12.47
N CYS A 10 5.17 2.85 12.21
CA CYS A 10 4.91 1.65 13.02
C CYS A 10 5.95 0.54 12.83
N TRP A 11 6.90 0.72 11.94
CA TRP A 11 8.02 -0.19 11.68
C TRP A 11 9.37 0.37 12.15
N GLU A 12 9.37 1.57 12.72
CA GLU A 12 10.57 2.26 13.21
C GLU A 12 10.71 2.12 14.73
N GLU A 13 11.88 1.71 15.19
CA GLU A 13 12.16 1.47 16.62
C GLU A 13 11.87 2.72 17.46
N ASP A 14 12.41 3.86 17.05
CA ASP A 14 12.25 5.13 17.78
C ASP A 14 10.77 5.55 17.88
N ALA A 15 10.00 5.31 16.81
CA ALA A 15 8.57 5.61 16.81
C ALA A 15 7.79 4.65 17.72
N LEU A 16 8.09 3.35 17.65
CA LEU A 16 7.45 2.34 18.50
C LEU A 16 7.71 2.58 19.97
N ASN A 17 8.94 2.94 20.34
CA ASN A 17 9.30 3.27 21.72
C ASN A 17 8.57 4.52 22.23
N PHE A 18 8.18 5.42 21.32
CA PHE A 18 7.42 6.63 21.67
C PHE A 18 5.91 6.36 21.79
N ILE A 19 5.34 5.53 20.90
CA ILE A 19 3.88 5.34 20.79
C ILE A 19 3.35 4.13 21.55
N SER A 20 4.23 3.22 22.01
CA SER A 20 3.83 1.97 22.68
C SER A 20 4.64 1.73 23.95
N GLY A 21 4.07 0.90 24.83
CA GLY A 21 4.73 0.44 26.05
C GLY A 21 3.94 -0.73 26.64
N HIS A 22 4.63 -1.51 27.47
CA HIS A 22 3.99 -2.64 28.17
C HIS A 22 2.83 -2.14 29.06
N TYR A 23 1.68 -2.76 28.96
CA TYR A 23 0.42 -2.25 29.54
C TYR A 23 0.45 -2.14 31.09
N GLU A 24 1.32 -2.89 31.77
CA GLU A 24 1.49 -2.80 33.22
C GLU A 24 2.72 -1.98 33.61
N THR A 25 3.87 -2.19 32.95
CA THR A 25 5.15 -1.63 33.38
C THR A 25 5.53 -0.35 32.63
N GLY A 26 4.94 -0.11 31.46
CA GLY A 26 5.30 0.99 30.58
C GLY A 26 6.64 0.80 29.84
N GLU A 27 7.30 -0.35 30.03
CA GLU A 27 8.59 -0.62 29.36
C GLU A 27 8.42 -0.69 27.83
N PRO A 28 9.45 -0.27 27.07
CA PRO A 28 9.41 -0.32 25.61
C PRO A 28 9.37 -1.77 25.10
N LEU A 29 9.02 -1.94 23.82
CA LEU A 29 9.05 -3.24 23.16
C LEU A 29 10.47 -3.82 23.22
N PRO A 30 10.65 -5.08 23.72
CA PRO A 30 11.95 -5.74 23.74
C PRO A 30 12.58 -5.82 22.34
N ALA A 31 13.89 -5.52 22.25
CA ALA A 31 14.60 -5.43 20.97
C ALA A 31 14.56 -6.73 20.15
N ASP A 32 14.62 -7.90 20.84
CA ASP A 32 14.51 -9.20 20.17
C ASP A 32 13.11 -9.45 19.56
N LEU A 33 12.05 -8.94 20.18
CA LEU A 33 10.70 -9.01 19.63
C LEU A 33 10.55 -8.05 18.45
N LEU A 34 11.13 -6.86 18.52
CA LEU A 34 11.15 -5.92 17.40
C LEU A 34 11.88 -6.51 16.20
N GLU A 35 13.07 -7.07 16.39
CA GLU A 35 13.83 -7.73 15.32
C GLU A 35 13.02 -8.84 14.64
N ARG A 36 12.37 -9.69 15.43
CA ARG A 36 11.51 -10.77 14.92
C ARG A 36 10.29 -10.24 14.17
N MET A 37 9.69 -9.15 14.65
CA MET A 37 8.57 -8.50 13.98
C MET A 37 8.99 -7.94 12.61
N LEU A 38 10.13 -7.26 12.53
CA LEU A 38 10.66 -6.73 11.28
C LEU A 38 11.03 -7.85 10.30
N ALA A 39 11.63 -8.93 10.78
CA ALA A 39 11.92 -10.10 9.93
C ALA A 39 10.64 -10.77 9.39
N ALA A 40 9.57 -10.80 10.18
CA ALA A 40 8.29 -11.36 9.76
C ALA A 40 7.55 -10.48 8.74
N ARG A 41 7.77 -9.16 8.72
CA ARG A 41 7.12 -8.22 7.81
C ARG A 41 7.29 -8.59 6.35
N ASP A 42 8.48 -8.99 5.97
CA ASP A 42 8.83 -9.26 4.58
C ASP A 42 8.53 -10.71 4.16
N TYR A 43 8.03 -11.55 5.09
CA TYR A 43 7.69 -12.94 4.78
C TYR A 43 6.55 -13.01 3.76
N GLN A 44 6.84 -13.60 2.60
CA GLN A 44 5.91 -13.72 1.46
C GLN A 44 5.30 -12.40 0.96
N SER A 45 5.95 -11.26 1.19
CA SER A 45 5.48 -9.95 0.75
C SER A 45 5.26 -9.85 -0.76
N ALA A 46 6.12 -10.49 -1.57
CA ALA A 46 5.96 -10.57 -3.02
C ALA A 46 4.69 -11.35 -3.43
N MET A 47 4.34 -12.43 -2.72
CA MET A 47 3.09 -13.15 -2.96
C MET A 47 1.87 -12.28 -2.65
N GLN A 48 1.92 -11.53 -1.54
CA GLN A 48 0.87 -10.56 -1.19
C GLN A 48 0.75 -9.47 -2.26
N MET A 49 1.86 -8.95 -2.76
CA MET A 49 1.85 -7.96 -3.82
C MET A 49 1.20 -8.51 -5.10
N VAL A 50 1.60 -9.68 -5.57
CA VAL A 50 0.99 -10.32 -6.74
C VAL A 50 -0.50 -10.58 -6.53
N ARG A 51 -0.90 -10.98 -5.31
CA ARG A 51 -2.33 -11.16 -4.98
C ARG A 51 -3.12 -9.86 -5.10
N GLN A 52 -2.56 -8.73 -4.69
CA GLN A 52 -3.21 -7.43 -4.86
C GLN A 52 -3.26 -6.98 -6.33
N LEU A 53 -2.27 -7.35 -7.13
CA LEU A 53 -2.31 -7.13 -8.59
C LEU A 53 -3.39 -7.97 -9.26
N GLU A 54 -3.57 -9.25 -8.86
CA GLU A 54 -4.69 -10.09 -9.31
C GLU A 54 -6.04 -9.40 -9.09
N PHE A 55 -6.27 -8.87 -7.88
CA PHE A 55 -7.51 -8.16 -7.56
C PHE A 55 -7.69 -6.88 -8.39
N SER A 56 -6.62 -6.13 -8.57
CA SER A 56 -6.64 -4.88 -9.33
C SER A 56 -6.89 -5.11 -10.82
N LEU A 57 -6.25 -6.11 -11.40
CA LEU A 57 -6.45 -6.49 -12.80
C LEU A 57 -7.85 -7.04 -13.03
N PHE A 58 -8.32 -7.93 -12.15
CA PHE A 58 -9.69 -8.45 -12.22
C PHE A 58 -10.72 -7.33 -12.19
N ASP A 59 -10.62 -6.42 -11.23
CA ASP A 59 -11.51 -5.27 -11.12
C ASP A 59 -11.49 -4.43 -12.40
N PHE A 60 -10.30 -4.04 -12.83
CA PHE A 60 -10.15 -3.14 -13.99
C PHE A 60 -10.65 -3.77 -15.29
N LEU A 61 -10.29 -5.02 -15.56
CA LEU A 61 -10.73 -5.74 -16.76
C LEU A 61 -12.24 -5.97 -16.74
N LEU A 62 -12.79 -6.40 -15.59
CA LEU A 62 -14.23 -6.61 -15.45
C LEU A 62 -15.04 -5.35 -15.79
N HIS A 63 -14.58 -4.19 -15.38
CA HIS A 63 -15.26 -2.91 -15.60
C HIS A 63 -14.89 -2.22 -16.92
N SER A 64 -13.88 -2.73 -17.64
CA SER A 64 -13.53 -2.24 -18.98
C SER A 64 -14.29 -2.97 -20.10
N GLU A 65 -14.87 -4.15 -19.82
CA GLU A 65 -15.64 -4.92 -20.76
C GLU A 65 -16.89 -4.15 -21.23
N LYS A 66 -17.12 -4.20 -22.56
CA LYS A 66 -18.29 -3.56 -23.19
C LYS A 66 -19.31 -4.64 -23.54
N GLY A 67 -20.50 -4.56 -22.97
CA GLY A 67 -21.59 -5.47 -23.29
C GLY A 67 -22.58 -5.65 -22.15
N SER A 68 -23.71 -6.30 -22.45
CA SER A 68 -24.78 -6.57 -21.48
C SER A 68 -24.55 -7.83 -20.65
N THR A 69 -23.59 -8.67 -21.03
CA THR A 69 -23.26 -9.93 -20.34
C THR A 69 -21.76 -10.11 -20.30
N VAL A 70 -21.19 -9.95 -19.10
CA VAL A 70 -19.76 -10.20 -18.86
C VAL A 70 -19.63 -11.55 -18.16
N ASP A 71 -18.76 -12.41 -18.68
CA ASP A 71 -18.38 -13.65 -18.01
C ASP A 71 -17.40 -13.35 -16.87
N VAL A 72 -17.96 -13.04 -15.71
CA VAL A 72 -17.20 -12.65 -14.50
C VAL A 72 -16.21 -13.74 -14.08
N GLN A 73 -16.58 -15.02 -14.19
CA GLN A 73 -15.68 -16.12 -13.86
C GLN A 73 -14.54 -16.24 -14.88
N GLY A 74 -14.86 -16.13 -16.17
CA GLY A 74 -13.86 -16.19 -17.23
C GLY A 74 -12.84 -15.06 -17.15
N VAL A 75 -13.25 -13.82 -16.81
CA VAL A 75 -12.33 -12.71 -16.56
C VAL A 75 -11.41 -13.02 -15.38
N LEU A 76 -11.96 -13.55 -14.28
CA LEU A 76 -11.14 -13.90 -13.10
C LEU A 76 -10.15 -15.02 -13.42
N ASP A 77 -10.58 -16.05 -14.15
CA ASP A 77 -9.72 -17.18 -14.51
C ASP A 77 -8.59 -16.72 -15.44
N SER A 78 -8.86 -15.87 -16.43
CA SER A 78 -7.82 -15.33 -17.32
C SER A 78 -6.77 -14.50 -16.57
N VAL A 79 -7.19 -13.69 -15.60
CA VAL A 79 -6.24 -12.93 -14.75
C VAL A 79 -5.41 -13.87 -13.90
N ARG A 80 -5.99 -14.92 -13.35
CA ARG A 80 -5.28 -15.92 -12.56
C ARG A 80 -4.26 -16.69 -13.37
N ASP A 81 -4.60 -17.06 -14.59
CA ASP A 81 -3.68 -17.73 -15.50
C ASP A 81 -2.45 -16.88 -15.83
N GLU A 82 -2.59 -15.55 -15.80
CA GLU A 82 -1.49 -14.61 -16.07
C GLU A 82 -0.63 -14.33 -14.83
N VAL A 83 -1.25 -14.07 -13.67
CA VAL A 83 -0.53 -13.50 -12.52
C VAL A 83 -0.54 -14.35 -11.26
N ALA A 84 -1.46 -15.31 -11.10
CA ALA A 84 -1.60 -16.02 -9.84
C ALA A 84 -0.44 -16.98 -9.57
N VAL A 85 0.20 -16.86 -8.41
CA VAL A 85 1.21 -17.81 -7.96
C VAL A 85 0.57 -19.12 -7.48
N SER A 86 -0.63 -19.03 -6.90
CA SER A 86 -1.41 -20.18 -6.45
C SER A 86 -2.85 -20.05 -6.92
N VAL A 87 -3.28 -20.98 -7.77
CA VAL A 87 -4.64 -21.00 -8.31
C VAL A 87 -5.56 -21.69 -7.33
N PRO A 88 -6.63 -21.03 -6.85
CA PRO A 88 -7.62 -21.66 -5.97
C PRO A 88 -8.37 -22.81 -6.63
N PRO A 89 -8.94 -23.74 -5.84
CA PRO A 89 -9.78 -24.82 -6.40
C PRO A 89 -10.95 -24.27 -7.22
N SER A 90 -11.41 -25.05 -8.22
CA SER A 90 -12.45 -24.65 -9.17
C SER A 90 -13.83 -24.31 -8.55
N PHE A 91 -14.08 -24.73 -7.32
CA PHE A 91 -15.28 -24.34 -6.56
C PHE A 91 -15.17 -22.97 -5.88
N ASN A 92 -13.98 -22.35 -5.87
CA ASN A 92 -13.80 -21.02 -5.27
C ASN A 92 -14.63 -19.97 -6.01
N ARG A 93 -15.31 -19.13 -5.26
CA ARG A 93 -16.15 -18.03 -5.76
C ARG A 93 -15.76 -16.72 -5.07
N PHE A 94 -14.47 -16.41 -5.09
CA PHE A 94 -13.91 -15.17 -4.52
C PHE A 94 -14.70 -13.93 -4.96
N GLN A 95 -15.04 -13.85 -6.24
CA GLN A 95 -15.76 -12.71 -6.82
C GLN A 95 -17.11 -12.44 -6.16
N ASN A 96 -17.78 -13.47 -5.65
CA ASN A 96 -19.09 -13.30 -5.01
C ASN A 96 -19.02 -12.60 -3.65
N GLY A 97 -17.84 -12.62 -3.01
CA GLY A 97 -17.59 -11.95 -1.75
C GLY A 97 -16.77 -10.65 -1.87
N PHE A 98 -16.43 -10.24 -3.11
CA PHE A 98 -15.57 -9.07 -3.32
C PHE A 98 -16.35 -7.75 -3.19
N GLY A 99 -16.81 -7.47 -1.98
CA GLY A 99 -17.63 -6.31 -1.67
C GLY A 99 -17.00 -4.97 -2.02
N HIS A 100 -15.66 -4.86 -2.02
CA HIS A 100 -14.96 -3.62 -2.37
C HIS A 100 -15.40 -3.05 -3.72
N ILE A 101 -15.44 -3.88 -4.76
CA ILE A 101 -15.74 -3.43 -6.11
C ILE A 101 -17.23 -3.47 -6.46
N PHE A 102 -18.04 -4.25 -5.74
CA PHE A 102 -19.47 -4.36 -6.02
C PHE A 102 -20.37 -3.56 -5.07
N ALA A 103 -19.91 -3.25 -3.86
CA ALA A 103 -20.69 -2.52 -2.86
C ALA A 103 -19.90 -1.41 -2.14
N GLY A 104 -18.58 -1.43 -2.22
CA GLY A 104 -17.69 -0.54 -1.46
C GLY A 104 -17.25 0.74 -2.19
N GLY A 105 -17.72 0.97 -3.43
CA GLY A 105 -17.36 2.16 -4.20
C GLY A 105 -16.00 2.12 -4.89
N TYR A 106 -15.35 0.95 -4.99
CA TYR A 106 -14.03 0.78 -5.62
C TYR A 106 -14.10 0.15 -7.04
N ALA A 107 -15.27 0.14 -7.68
CA ALA A 107 -15.40 -0.34 -9.05
C ALA A 107 -14.44 0.37 -10.00
N ALA A 108 -13.63 -0.38 -10.74
CA ALA A 108 -12.52 0.08 -11.57
C ALA A 108 -11.46 0.91 -10.82
N GLY A 109 -11.46 0.86 -9.49
CA GLY A 109 -10.64 1.69 -8.62
C GLY A 109 -9.82 0.92 -7.58
N TYR A 110 -9.91 -0.41 -7.53
CA TYR A 110 -9.19 -1.20 -6.53
C TYR A 110 -7.66 -1.03 -6.61
N TYR A 111 -7.11 -0.83 -7.79
CA TYR A 111 -5.68 -0.55 -8.00
C TYR A 111 -5.17 0.65 -7.18
N SER A 112 -6.07 1.55 -6.77
CA SER A 112 -5.71 2.75 -6.01
C SER A 112 -5.04 2.43 -4.66
N TYR A 113 -5.28 1.25 -4.08
CA TYR A 113 -4.58 0.81 -2.88
C TYR A 113 -3.06 0.67 -3.14
N LYS A 114 -2.68 -0.03 -4.21
CA LYS A 114 -1.26 -0.17 -4.56
C LYS A 114 -0.64 1.13 -5.04
N TRP A 115 -1.40 1.94 -5.75
CA TRP A 115 -0.95 3.28 -6.12
C TRP A 115 -0.68 4.16 -4.89
N ALA A 116 -1.56 4.10 -3.89
CA ALA A 116 -1.37 4.82 -2.63
C ALA A 116 -0.14 4.31 -1.85
N GLU A 117 0.16 3.02 -1.89
CA GLU A 117 1.38 2.45 -1.29
C GLU A 117 2.64 2.96 -1.97
N VAL A 118 2.68 3.03 -3.31
CA VAL A 118 3.81 3.63 -4.06
C VAL A 118 4.06 5.06 -3.59
N LEU A 119 3.00 5.87 -3.55
CA LEU A 119 3.11 7.27 -3.14
C LEU A 119 3.51 7.40 -1.65
N SER A 120 2.96 6.55 -0.79
CA SER A 120 3.29 6.53 0.64
C SER A 120 4.74 6.18 0.88
N ALA A 121 5.23 5.10 0.29
CA ALA A 121 6.61 4.66 0.45
C ALA A 121 7.62 5.68 -0.08
N ASP A 122 7.35 6.25 -1.25
CA ASP A 122 8.26 7.24 -1.84
C ASP A 122 8.23 8.60 -1.10
N ALA A 123 7.08 9.01 -0.59
CA ALA A 123 7.00 10.18 0.29
C ALA A 123 7.76 9.93 1.61
N TYR A 124 7.60 8.73 2.18
CA TYR A 124 8.29 8.36 3.41
C TYR A 124 9.80 8.28 3.23
N SER A 125 10.28 7.86 2.06
CA SER A 125 11.73 7.83 1.78
C SER A 125 12.41 9.20 1.95
N LYS A 126 11.67 10.32 1.84
CA LYS A 126 12.23 11.63 2.18
C LYS A 126 12.49 11.77 3.69
N PHE A 127 11.66 11.20 4.53
CA PHE A 127 11.91 11.19 5.98
C PHE A 127 13.06 10.23 6.35
N GLU A 128 13.23 9.12 5.61
CA GLU A 128 14.41 8.27 5.78
C GLU A 128 15.70 9.02 5.41
N GLU A 129 15.67 9.87 4.37
CA GLU A 129 16.81 10.70 3.94
C GLU A 129 17.13 11.83 4.93
N ASP A 130 16.10 12.51 5.44
CA ASP A 130 16.22 13.74 6.25
C ASP A 130 16.21 13.46 7.77
N GLY A 131 15.77 12.26 8.18
CA GLY A 131 15.45 11.87 9.55
C GLY A 131 13.95 11.73 9.79
N ILE A 132 13.53 10.58 10.38
CA ILE A 132 12.11 10.20 10.49
C ILE A 132 11.26 11.16 11.34
N PHE A 133 11.90 11.97 12.18
CA PHE A 133 11.27 13.03 12.98
C PHE A 133 11.68 14.44 12.56
N ASN A 134 12.22 14.61 11.36
CA ASN A 134 12.62 15.92 10.85
C ASN A 134 11.42 16.87 10.73
N ARG A 135 11.45 17.95 11.51
CA ARG A 135 10.33 18.91 11.58
C ARG A 135 10.12 19.70 10.30
N GLU A 136 11.18 20.01 9.56
CA GLU A 136 11.06 20.79 8.32
C GLU A 136 10.45 19.91 7.21
N THR A 137 10.85 18.66 7.13
CA THR A 137 10.21 17.67 6.23
C THR A 137 8.74 17.44 6.62
N GLY A 138 8.44 17.36 7.92
CA GLY A 138 7.06 17.29 8.42
C GLY A 138 6.21 18.51 8.04
N LYS A 139 6.74 19.72 8.18
CA LYS A 139 6.07 20.95 7.74
C LYS A 139 5.86 20.98 6.22
N ALA A 140 6.88 20.56 5.45
CA ALA A 140 6.76 20.48 4.01
C ALA A 140 5.66 19.48 3.58
N PHE A 141 5.57 18.33 4.25
CA PHE A 141 4.47 17.38 4.01
C PHE A 141 3.11 17.95 4.39
N LEU A 142 3.01 18.61 5.54
CA LEU A 142 1.77 19.28 5.97
C LEU A 142 1.33 20.30 4.93
N SER A 143 2.19 21.24 4.56
CA SER A 143 1.81 22.38 3.71
C SER A 143 1.62 22.01 2.23
N ASN A 144 2.34 21.00 1.70
CA ASN A 144 2.21 20.61 0.30
C ASN A 144 1.18 19.49 0.05
N ILE A 145 0.89 18.66 1.07
CA ILE A 145 0.01 17.50 0.90
C ILE A 145 -1.26 17.65 1.74
N LEU A 146 -1.13 17.72 3.08
CA LEU A 146 -2.29 17.60 3.96
C LEU A 146 -3.20 18.83 3.90
N GLU A 147 -2.65 20.04 4.00
CA GLU A 147 -3.41 21.29 3.94
C GLU A 147 -3.98 21.57 2.55
N MET A 148 -3.34 21.06 1.51
CA MET A 148 -3.80 21.27 0.13
C MET A 148 -4.98 20.36 -0.25
N GLY A 149 -5.06 19.15 0.32
CA GLY A 149 -6.14 18.21 0.01
C GLY A 149 -6.33 18.01 -1.50
N GLY A 150 -7.55 18.22 -1.99
CA GLY A 150 -7.91 18.12 -3.41
C GLY A 150 -7.87 19.42 -4.18
N SER A 151 -7.22 20.48 -3.69
CA SER A 151 -7.23 21.83 -4.30
C SER A 151 -6.39 21.94 -5.57
N LYS A 152 -5.46 21.00 -5.81
CA LYS A 152 -4.58 20.92 -6.99
C LYS A 152 -4.46 19.48 -7.47
N PRO A 153 -3.98 19.25 -8.71
CA PRO A 153 -3.66 17.93 -9.20
C PRO A 153 -2.69 17.21 -8.25
N PRO A 154 -2.97 15.95 -7.85
CA PRO A 154 -2.17 15.22 -6.86
C PRO A 154 -0.69 15.08 -7.23
N MET A 155 -0.36 14.97 -8.52
CA MET A 155 1.01 14.90 -9.00
C MET A 155 1.79 16.20 -8.73
N GLU A 156 1.16 17.35 -8.93
CA GLU A 156 1.78 18.65 -8.64
C GLU A 156 2.11 18.77 -7.15
N LEU A 157 1.21 18.34 -6.26
CA LEU A 157 1.41 18.35 -4.83
C LEU A 157 2.54 17.40 -4.41
N PHE A 158 2.57 16.21 -5.00
CA PHE A 158 3.64 15.24 -4.74
C PHE A 158 5.01 15.78 -5.16
N VAL A 159 5.11 16.36 -6.37
CA VAL A 159 6.35 16.96 -6.87
C VAL A 159 6.76 18.17 -6.03
N ALA A 160 5.82 18.99 -5.56
CA ALA A 160 6.12 20.11 -4.67
C ALA A 160 6.73 19.65 -3.34
N PHE A 161 6.29 18.51 -2.82
CA PHE A 161 6.85 17.92 -1.60
C PHE A 161 8.16 17.16 -1.85
N ARG A 162 8.18 16.25 -2.85
CA ARG A 162 9.29 15.30 -3.05
C ARG A 162 10.40 15.85 -3.96
N GLY A 163 10.11 16.87 -4.76
CA GLY A 163 11.03 17.46 -5.73
C GLY A 163 11.13 16.70 -7.05
N ARG A 164 10.38 15.62 -7.22
CA ARG A 164 10.33 14.76 -8.40
C ARG A 164 9.04 13.95 -8.46
N GLU A 165 8.78 13.33 -9.59
CA GLU A 165 7.69 12.35 -9.73
C GLU A 165 7.93 11.10 -8.86
N PRO A 166 6.86 10.36 -8.50
CA PRO A 166 6.96 9.15 -7.68
C PRO A 166 7.71 8.03 -8.40
N LYS A 167 8.40 7.19 -7.60
CA LYS A 167 9.09 5.98 -8.04
C LYS A 167 8.65 4.78 -7.21
N VAL A 168 8.72 3.60 -7.80
CA VAL A 168 8.33 2.34 -7.13
C VAL A 168 9.41 1.76 -6.22
N ASP A 169 10.66 2.25 -6.36
CA ASP A 169 11.84 1.69 -5.69
C ASP A 169 11.68 1.61 -4.16
N ALA A 170 11.11 2.66 -3.55
CA ALA A 170 10.88 2.68 -2.12
C ALA A 170 9.89 1.60 -1.67
N LEU A 171 8.80 1.40 -2.41
CA LEU A 171 7.83 0.34 -2.11
C LEU A 171 8.47 -1.05 -2.21
N LEU A 172 9.24 -1.31 -3.27
CA LEU A 172 9.91 -2.60 -3.44
C LEU A 172 10.90 -2.86 -2.32
N ARG A 173 11.69 -1.85 -1.94
CA ARG A 173 12.62 -1.93 -0.80
C ARG A 173 11.90 -2.19 0.51
N HIS A 174 10.82 -1.45 0.81
CA HIS A 174 10.03 -1.64 2.03
C HIS A 174 9.31 -2.99 2.09
N SER A 175 9.11 -3.63 0.94
CA SER A 175 8.54 -4.98 0.83
C SER A 175 9.61 -6.09 0.82
N GLY A 176 10.89 -5.76 1.07
CA GLY A 176 11.98 -6.73 1.02
C GLY A 176 12.27 -7.27 -0.38
N ILE A 177 11.70 -6.67 -1.42
CA ILE A 177 11.91 -7.06 -2.83
C ILE A 177 13.10 -6.26 -3.35
N LYS A 178 14.21 -6.96 -3.62
CA LYS A 178 15.40 -6.35 -4.21
C LYS A 178 15.19 -6.21 -5.72
N GLY A 179 15.36 -4.98 -6.22
CA GLY A 179 15.46 -4.72 -7.65
C GLY A 179 16.83 -5.11 -8.20
#